data_b798d79f35b210c6cf633d3ee72593e8
#
_entry.id   b798d79f35b210c6cf633d3ee72593e8
#
_cell.length_a   1.000
_cell.length_b   1.000
_cell.length_c   1.000
_cell.angle_alpha   90.00
_cell.angle_beta   90.00
_cell.angle_gamma   90.00
#
_symmetry.space_group_name_H-M   'P 1'
#
loop_
_entity.id
_entity.type
_entity.pdbx_description
1 polymer ?
#
loop_
_entity_poly.entity_id
_entity_poly.type
_entity_poly.pdbx_seq_one_letter_code
_entity_poly.pdbx_strand_id
1 'polypeptide(L)'
;MNDATTGVPALAELTTMRVGGVPEALVAPAATDALVEAAREVWASGEEWLLLGGGSNTVASDDGFEGTVIHVVTRGVDRIDAPDGRVRLRVQAGEPWDDVVALTVRNGWSGVEALSGIPGSTGAAPVQNIGAYGQELESALVAIDFLDAVTGDVVRLSRAELELGYRTSVLKRGRLGVVLAVELELSDNSV
;
A
#
# COMPACT_ATOMS: atom_id res chain seq x y z
N MET A 1 27.35 -12.07 26.51
CA MET A 1 26.04 -11.70 27.03
C MET A 1 25.28 -11.09 25.83
N ASN A 2 24.47 -11.90 25.17
CA ASN A 2 23.60 -11.42 24.11
C ASN A 2 22.40 -10.76 24.79
N ASP A 3 22.39 -9.46 24.78
CA ASP A 3 21.19 -8.69 25.06
C ASP A 3 20.31 -8.76 23.80
N ALA A 4 19.42 -9.75 23.78
CA ALA A 4 18.36 -9.81 22.79
C ALA A 4 17.37 -8.73 23.18
N THR A 5 17.64 -7.49 22.81
CA THR A 5 16.66 -6.41 22.79
C THR A 5 15.57 -6.83 21.80
N THR A 6 14.47 -7.37 22.33
CA THR A 6 13.19 -7.46 21.61
C THR A 6 12.64 -6.06 21.43
N GLY A 7 13.38 -5.21 20.73
CA GLY A 7 13.07 -3.82 20.50
C GLY A 7 12.29 -3.65 19.20
N VAL A 8 11.49 -2.60 19.16
CA VAL A 8 10.88 -2.09 17.94
C VAL A 8 11.99 -1.82 16.92
N PRO A 9 11.91 -2.29 15.64
CA PRO A 9 12.95 -2.07 14.65
C PRO A 9 13.09 -0.58 14.31
N ALA A 10 14.30 -0.15 13.97
CA ALA A 10 14.51 1.20 13.47
C ALA A 10 13.84 1.39 12.10
N LEU A 11 13.34 2.57 11.81
CA LEU A 11 12.76 2.90 10.51
C LEU A 11 13.77 2.74 9.37
N ALA A 12 15.06 2.86 9.65
CA ALA A 12 16.14 2.54 8.73
C ALA A 12 16.10 1.10 8.19
N GLU A 13 15.55 0.15 8.95
CA GLU A 13 15.39 -1.25 8.52
C GLU A 13 14.19 -1.44 7.58
N LEU A 14 13.23 -0.51 7.62
CA LEU A 14 11.95 -0.57 6.93
C LEU A 14 11.85 0.42 5.76
N THR A 15 12.88 1.23 5.52
CA THR A 15 12.90 2.24 4.46
C THR A 15 13.98 1.94 3.42
N THR A 16 13.71 2.30 2.16
CA THR A 16 14.69 2.13 1.06
C THR A 16 15.92 3.00 1.25
N MET A 17 15.76 4.18 1.85
CA MET A 17 16.86 5.10 2.14
C MET A 17 17.76 4.62 3.27
N ARG A 18 17.28 3.67 4.07
CA ARG A 18 17.97 3.10 5.23
C ARG A 18 18.41 4.15 6.24
N VAL A 19 17.56 5.15 6.45
CA VAL A 19 17.68 6.19 7.47
C VAL A 19 16.43 6.21 8.33
N GLY A 20 16.57 6.64 9.57
CA GLY A 20 15.49 6.79 10.54
C GLY A 20 15.70 5.97 11.81
N GLY A 21 15.52 6.62 12.95
CA GLY A 21 15.62 6.03 14.29
C GLY A 21 14.43 5.13 14.62
N VAL A 22 14.37 4.70 15.88
CA VAL A 22 13.34 3.79 16.39
C VAL A 22 12.05 4.58 16.67
N PRO A 23 10.87 4.13 16.21
CA PRO A 23 9.61 4.72 16.61
C PRO A 23 9.24 4.27 18.03
N GLU A 24 8.37 5.02 18.71
CA GLU A 24 7.87 4.66 20.05
C GLU A 24 7.16 3.31 20.06
N ALA A 25 6.32 3.09 19.05
CA ALA A 25 5.65 1.81 18.82
C ALA A 25 5.57 1.45 17.34
N LEU A 26 5.44 0.15 17.03
CA LEU A 26 5.22 -0.34 15.67
C LEU A 26 4.22 -1.50 15.72
N VAL A 27 3.21 -1.43 14.88
CA VAL A 27 2.26 -2.50 14.64
C VAL A 27 2.33 -2.93 13.18
N ALA A 28 2.43 -4.25 12.94
CA ALA A 28 2.58 -4.82 11.60
C ALA A 28 1.66 -6.04 11.41
N PRO A 29 0.33 -5.84 11.37
CA PRO A 29 -0.64 -6.93 11.26
C PRO A 29 -0.55 -7.58 9.86
N ALA A 30 -0.48 -8.92 9.82
CA ALA A 30 -0.39 -9.67 8.58
C ALA A 30 -1.76 -9.94 7.93
N ALA A 31 -2.86 -9.83 8.69
CA ALA A 31 -4.23 -10.02 8.21
C ALA A 31 -4.97 -8.68 8.11
N THR A 32 -5.87 -8.56 7.11
CA THR A 32 -6.61 -7.31 6.86
C THR A 32 -7.48 -6.91 8.05
N ASP A 33 -8.21 -7.86 8.65
CA ASP A 33 -9.07 -7.57 9.80
C ASP A 33 -8.25 -7.07 11.00
N ALA A 34 -7.10 -7.70 11.26
CA ALA A 34 -6.18 -7.26 12.30
C ALA A 34 -5.58 -5.87 12.00
N LEU A 35 -5.33 -5.54 10.72
CA LEU A 35 -4.88 -4.20 10.32
C LEU A 35 -5.97 -3.15 10.58
N VAL A 36 -7.23 -3.47 10.30
CA VAL A 36 -8.37 -2.59 10.57
C VAL A 36 -8.51 -2.33 12.07
N GLU A 37 -8.44 -3.38 12.89
CA GLU A 37 -8.53 -3.26 14.35
C GLU A 37 -7.35 -2.44 14.91
N ALA A 38 -6.12 -2.78 14.55
CA ALA A 38 -4.93 -2.07 15.01
C ALA A 38 -4.95 -0.58 14.61
N ALA A 39 -5.36 -0.26 13.39
CA ALA A 39 -5.47 1.13 12.95
C ALA A 39 -6.51 1.92 13.76
N ARG A 40 -7.68 1.31 14.02
CA ARG A 40 -8.72 1.93 14.88
C ARG A 40 -8.24 2.15 16.31
N GLU A 41 -7.53 1.19 16.89
CA GLU A 41 -6.95 1.32 18.24
C GLU A 41 -5.93 2.45 18.31
N VAL A 42 -5.02 2.52 17.33
CA VAL A 42 -4.02 3.59 17.24
C VAL A 42 -4.70 4.96 17.08
N TRP A 43 -5.72 5.08 16.24
CA TRP A 43 -6.45 6.35 16.09
C TRP A 43 -7.23 6.75 17.34
N ALA A 44 -7.79 5.77 18.04
CA ALA A 44 -8.53 6.01 19.29
C ALA A 44 -7.63 6.43 20.46
N SER A 45 -6.33 6.10 20.43
CA SER A 45 -5.39 6.55 21.47
C SER A 45 -5.17 8.06 21.46
N GLY A 46 -5.36 8.71 20.31
CA GLY A 46 -5.09 10.13 20.12
C GLY A 46 -3.61 10.48 20.01
N GLU A 47 -2.74 9.48 19.95
CA GLU A 47 -1.29 9.67 19.74
C GLU A 47 -0.97 9.94 18.26
N GLU A 48 0.21 10.47 18.00
CA GLU A 48 0.71 10.63 16.64
C GLU A 48 0.88 9.26 15.96
N TRP A 49 0.59 9.19 14.70
CA TRP A 49 0.74 7.96 13.93
C TRP A 49 1.29 8.20 12.53
N LEU A 50 2.00 7.19 12.02
CA LEU A 50 2.59 7.18 10.69
C LEU A 50 2.18 5.88 9.98
N LEU A 51 1.66 5.98 8.76
CA LEU A 51 1.43 4.83 7.90
C LEU A 51 2.68 4.54 7.09
N LEU A 52 3.18 3.31 7.16
CA LEU A 52 4.32 2.84 6.41
C LEU A 52 3.93 1.67 5.50
N GLY A 53 4.14 1.82 4.20
CA GLY A 53 4.08 0.73 3.23
C GLY A 53 5.47 0.11 3.01
N GLY A 54 5.89 -0.05 1.77
CA GLY A 54 7.23 -0.56 1.42
C GLY A 54 8.39 0.40 1.70
N GLY A 55 8.17 1.55 2.33
CA GLY A 55 9.20 2.49 2.76
C GLY A 55 10.01 3.16 1.64
N SER A 56 9.55 3.08 0.39
CA SER A 56 10.30 3.57 -0.77
C SER A 56 10.19 5.09 -0.99
N ASN A 57 9.21 5.74 -0.38
CA ASN A 57 8.98 7.18 -0.48
C ASN A 57 8.92 7.83 0.91
N THR A 58 9.68 7.27 1.85
CA THR A 58 9.74 7.74 3.24
C THR A 58 11.18 8.06 3.60
N VAL A 59 11.37 9.26 4.17
CA VAL A 59 12.63 9.69 4.80
C VAL A 59 12.29 10.02 6.25
N ALA A 60 12.84 9.25 7.17
CA ALA A 60 12.59 9.41 8.61
C ALA A 60 13.81 10.03 9.30
N SER A 61 13.56 10.80 10.37
CA SER A 61 14.62 11.35 11.22
C SER A 61 15.35 10.23 11.98
N ASP A 62 16.65 10.40 12.18
CA ASP A 62 17.44 9.51 13.04
C ASP A 62 17.06 9.61 14.53
N ASP A 63 16.37 10.68 14.93
CA ASP A 63 15.78 10.83 16.27
C ASP A 63 14.61 9.86 16.52
N GLY A 64 14.08 9.21 15.44
CA GLY A 64 12.96 8.31 15.52
C GLY A 64 11.62 9.00 15.23
N PHE A 65 10.52 8.39 15.72
CA PHE A 65 9.16 8.89 15.59
C PHE A 65 8.44 8.76 16.95
N GLU A 66 7.98 9.91 17.48
CA GLU A 66 7.23 9.97 18.74
C GLU A 66 5.76 9.60 18.49
N GLY A 67 5.50 8.30 18.35
CA GLY A 67 4.16 7.76 18.10
C GLY A 67 4.19 6.35 17.52
N THR A 68 3.05 5.90 17.04
CA THR A 68 2.87 4.53 16.53
C THR A 68 2.99 4.47 15.00
N VAL A 69 3.90 3.64 14.51
CA VAL A 69 4.00 3.29 13.08
C VAL A 69 3.08 2.11 12.77
N ILE A 70 2.13 2.32 11.85
CA ILE A 70 1.29 1.25 11.29
C ILE A 70 1.97 0.76 10.00
N HIS A 71 2.64 -0.38 10.06
CA HIS A 71 3.33 -0.97 8.92
C HIS A 71 2.41 -1.94 8.18
N VAL A 72 2.04 -1.61 6.95
CA VAL A 72 1.12 -2.40 6.12
C VAL A 72 1.88 -3.54 5.46
N VAL A 73 1.67 -4.76 5.98
CA VAL A 73 2.37 -5.99 5.53
C VAL A 73 1.41 -7.10 5.10
N THR A 74 0.12 -6.79 4.92
CA THR A 74 -0.89 -7.75 4.46
C THR A 74 -0.54 -8.32 3.09
N ARG A 75 -0.75 -9.63 2.88
CA ARG A 75 -0.37 -10.35 1.65
C ARG A 75 -1.56 -11.08 1.04
N GLY A 76 -1.54 -11.22 -0.27
CA GLY A 76 -2.48 -12.00 -1.04
C GLY A 76 -2.85 -11.32 -2.35
N VAL A 77 -3.01 -12.15 -3.39
CA VAL A 77 -3.49 -11.75 -4.72
C VAL A 77 -4.57 -12.72 -5.12
N ASP A 78 -5.80 -12.24 -5.20
CA ASP A 78 -6.96 -13.02 -5.60
C ASP A 78 -7.40 -12.61 -6.99
N ARG A 79 -7.66 -13.61 -7.86
CA ARG A 79 -8.38 -13.38 -9.11
C ARG A 79 -9.88 -13.37 -8.82
N ILE A 80 -10.54 -12.31 -9.25
CA ILE A 80 -11.98 -12.11 -9.05
C ILE A 80 -12.69 -12.05 -10.41
N ASP A 81 -14.03 -12.05 -10.40
CA ASP A 81 -14.82 -12.00 -11.63
C ASP A 81 -14.53 -10.75 -12.46
N ALA A 82 -14.39 -10.94 -13.76
CA ALA A 82 -14.10 -9.90 -14.74
C ALA A 82 -14.92 -10.09 -16.02
N PRO A 83 -15.10 -9.04 -16.82
CA PRO A 83 -15.67 -9.16 -18.17
C PRO A 83 -14.80 -10.05 -19.09
N ASP A 84 -15.40 -10.57 -20.16
CA ASP A 84 -14.69 -11.40 -21.15
C ASP A 84 -13.45 -10.70 -21.70
N GLY A 85 -12.35 -11.43 -21.82
CA GLY A 85 -11.04 -10.90 -22.26
C GLY A 85 -10.35 -10.00 -21.23
N ARG A 86 -10.85 -9.94 -19.99
CA ARG A 86 -10.26 -9.22 -18.89
C ARG A 86 -9.91 -10.13 -17.74
N VAL A 87 -8.97 -9.67 -16.92
CA VAL A 87 -8.61 -10.26 -15.64
C VAL A 87 -8.72 -9.21 -14.58
N ARG A 88 -9.41 -9.50 -13.49
CA ARG A 88 -9.40 -8.65 -12.31
C ARG A 88 -8.66 -9.32 -11.18
N LEU A 89 -7.80 -8.53 -10.56
CA LEU A 89 -7.02 -8.93 -9.39
C LEU A 89 -7.42 -8.04 -8.22
N ARG A 90 -7.69 -8.66 -7.07
CA ARG A 90 -7.76 -7.98 -5.79
C ARG A 90 -6.47 -8.26 -5.04
N VAL A 91 -5.66 -7.23 -4.84
CA VAL A 91 -4.30 -7.32 -4.29
C VAL A 91 -4.27 -6.67 -2.92
N GLN A 92 -3.76 -7.38 -1.93
CA GLN A 92 -3.58 -6.84 -0.58
C GLN A 92 -2.55 -5.69 -0.58
N ALA A 93 -2.80 -4.69 0.26
CA ALA A 93 -2.05 -3.44 0.24
C ALA A 93 -0.54 -3.60 0.53
N GLY A 94 -0.16 -4.57 1.34
CA GLY A 94 1.23 -4.85 1.68
C GLY A 94 2.00 -5.68 0.66
N GLU A 95 1.37 -6.16 -0.45
CA GLU A 95 2.10 -6.86 -1.51
C GLU A 95 3.15 -5.94 -2.15
N PRO A 96 4.40 -6.41 -2.37
CA PRO A 96 5.38 -5.66 -3.14
C PRO A 96 4.84 -5.41 -4.55
N TRP A 97 4.89 -4.16 -4.99
CA TRP A 97 4.36 -3.80 -6.29
C TRP A 97 5.01 -4.57 -7.45
N ASP A 98 6.34 -4.70 -7.43
CA ASP A 98 7.07 -5.37 -8.52
C ASP A 98 6.77 -6.87 -8.59
N ASP A 99 6.48 -7.52 -7.47
CA ASP A 99 6.04 -8.94 -7.43
C ASP A 99 4.67 -9.11 -8.10
N VAL A 100 3.76 -8.13 -7.91
CA VAL A 100 2.46 -8.11 -8.59
C VAL A 100 2.64 -7.94 -10.10
N VAL A 101 3.48 -6.99 -10.53
CA VAL A 101 3.78 -6.81 -11.95
C VAL A 101 4.41 -8.07 -12.54
N ALA A 102 5.37 -8.69 -11.86
CA ALA A 102 5.99 -9.93 -12.30
C ALA A 102 4.98 -11.08 -12.41
N LEU A 103 3.99 -11.14 -11.48
CA LEU A 103 2.91 -12.12 -11.55
C LEU A 103 2.05 -11.90 -12.81
N THR A 104 1.65 -10.67 -13.11
CA THR A 104 0.81 -10.34 -14.27
C THR A 104 1.53 -10.69 -15.57
N VAL A 105 2.80 -10.32 -15.71
CA VAL A 105 3.62 -10.62 -16.90
C VAL A 105 3.78 -12.13 -17.10
N ARG A 106 4.06 -12.90 -16.04
CA ARG A 106 4.16 -14.38 -16.13
C ARG A 106 2.87 -15.05 -16.60
N ASN A 107 1.71 -14.44 -16.33
CA ASN A 107 0.41 -14.97 -16.73
C ASN A 107 -0.08 -14.41 -18.09
N GLY A 108 0.71 -13.57 -18.78
CA GLY A 108 0.30 -12.95 -20.03
C GLY A 108 -0.75 -11.85 -19.88
N TRP A 109 -0.91 -11.29 -18.68
CA TRP A 109 -1.85 -10.20 -18.43
C TRP A 109 -1.14 -8.85 -18.58
N SER A 110 -1.71 -7.96 -19.38
CA SER A 110 -1.11 -6.65 -19.69
C SER A 110 -1.93 -5.48 -19.13
N GLY A 111 -1.23 -4.39 -18.84
CA GLY A 111 -1.81 -3.13 -18.35
C GLY A 111 -1.00 -2.47 -17.22
N VAL A 112 0.01 -3.17 -16.66
CA VAL A 112 0.90 -2.63 -15.61
C VAL A 112 2.38 -2.95 -15.86
N GLU A 113 2.72 -3.58 -16.97
CA GLU A 113 4.05 -4.09 -17.29
C GLU A 113 5.13 -3.00 -17.33
N ALA A 114 4.79 -1.79 -17.79
CA ALA A 114 5.73 -0.66 -17.82
C ALA A 114 6.01 -0.09 -16.42
N LEU A 115 5.25 -0.50 -15.41
CA LEU A 115 5.42 -0.10 -14.01
C LEU A 115 6.33 -1.06 -13.23
N SER A 116 6.97 -2.04 -13.92
CA SER A 116 7.97 -2.92 -13.31
C SER A 116 9.16 -2.15 -12.77
N GLY A 117 9.72 -2.62 -11.66
CA GLY A 117 10.86 -1.98 -10.99
C GLY A 117 10.51 -0.74 -10.15
N ILE A 118 9.26 -0.27 -10.15
CA ILE A 118 8.83 0.77 -9.21
C ILE A 118 8.81 0.18 -7.81
N PRO A 119 9.61 0.69 -6.87
CA PRO A 119 9.67 0.15 -5.52
C PRO A 119 8.44 0.54 -4.69
N GLY A 120 8.14 -0.24 -3.67
CA GLY A 120 7.08 0.03 -2.71
C GLY A 120 6.01 -1.05 -2.67
N SER A 121 4.94 -0.81 -1.92
CA SER A 121 3.80 -1.72 -1.77
C SER A 121 2.62 -1.31 -2.65
N THR A 122 1.77 -2.28 -2.97
CA THR A 122 0.59 -2.09 -3.81
C THR A 122 -0.37 -1.05 -3.23
N GLY A 123 -0.57 -1.02 -1.91
CA GLY A 123 -1.42 -0.02 -1.26
C GLY A 123 -0.88 1.41 -1.31
N ALA A 124 0.43 1.59 -1.50
CA ALA A 124 1.03 2.90 -1.68
C ALA A 124 0.93 3.40 -3.14
N ALA A 125 0.72 2.50 -4.10
CA ALA A 125 0.69 2.82 -5.52
C ALA A 125 -0.37 3.87 -5.90
N PRO A 126 -1.64 3.80 -5.43
CA PRO A 126 -2.66 4.80 -5.77
C PRO A 126 -2.46 6.15 -5.08
N VAL A 127 -1.67 6.23 -4.00
CA VAL A 127 -1.47 7.48 -3.25
C VAL A 127 -0.98 8.60 -4.16
N GLN A 128 -0.02 8.31 -5.01
CA GLN A 128 0.52 9.28 -5.97
C GLN A 128 0.37 8.82 -7.44
N ASN A 129 -0.58 7.92 -7.72
CA ASN A 129 -0.80 7.42 -9.07
C ASN A 129 0.54 7.06 -9.74
N ILE A 130 1.20 6.00 -9.26
CA ILE A 130 2.53 5.63 -9.77
C ILE A 130 2.51 5.48 -11.28
N GLY A 131 3.59 5.86 -11.94
CA GLY A 131 3.68 5.80 -13.38
C GLY A 131 5.13 5.81 -13.86
N ALA A 132 5.36 5.13 -14.97
CA ALA A 132 6.63 5.07 -15.70
C ALA A 132 6.36 4.81 -17.19
N TYR A 133 7.25 5.28 -18.03
CA TYR A 133 7.26 5.02 -19.48
C TYR A 133 5.90 5.29 -20.18
N GLY A 134 5.18 6.32 -19.72
CA GLY A 134 3.88 6.70 -20.29
C GLY A 134 2.68 5.85 -19.81
N GLN A 135 2.89 4.88 -18.94
CA GLN A 135 1.82 4.12 -18.27
C GLN A 135 1.65 4.64 -16.85
N GLU A 136 0.42 4.75 -16.39
CA GLU A 136 0.06 5.12 -15.02
C GLU A 136 -0.88 4.07 -14.43
N LEU A 137 -0.84 3.92 -13.10
CA LEU A 137 -1.71 2.99 -12.37
C LEU A 137 -3.20 3.21 -12.69
N GLU A 138 -3.60 4.47 -12.87
CA GLU A 138 -4.98 4.85 -13.19
C GLU A 138 -5.57 4.05 -14.34
N SER A 139 -4.75 3.70 -15.35
CA SER A 139 -5.23 2.96 -16.53
C SER A 139 -5.73 1.54 -16.21
N ALA A 140 -5.19 0.91 -15.17
CA ALA A 140 -5.53 -0.43 -14.72
C ALA A 140 -6.36 -0.45 -13.43
N LEU A 141 -6.41 0.66 -12.68
CA LEU A 141 -7.08 0.73 -11.39
C LEU A 141 -8.60 0.76 -11.55
N VAL A 142 -9.29 -0.12 -10.83
CA VAL A 142 -10.76 -0.17 -10.75
C VAL A 142 -11.25 0.54 -9.49
N ALA A 143 -10.73 0.15 -8.34
CA ALA A 143 -11.11 0.66 -7.03
C ALA A 143 -10.07 0.29 -5.97
N ILE A 144 -10.22 0.86 -4.79
CA ILE A 144 -9.52 0.41 -3.59
C ILE A 144 -10.52 0.14 -2.46
N ASP A 145 -10.17 -0.78 -1.57
CA ASP A 145 -10.80 -0.88 -0.26
C ASP A 145 -9.99 -0.02 0.70
N PHE A 146 -10.67 0.90 1.38
CA PHE A 146 -10.04 1.95 2.19
C PHE A 146 -10.68 2.04 3.57
N LEU A 147 -9.89 1.97 4.61
CA LEU A 147 -10.31 2.27 5.96
C LEU A 147 -10.16 3.78 6.19
N ASP A 148 -11.27 4.49 6.28
CA ASP A 148 -11.29 5.94 6.45
C ASP A 148 -11.03 6.32 7.92
N ALA A 149 -10.02 7.13 8.18
CA ALA A 149 -9.61 7.48 9.55
C ALA A 149 -10.62 8.44 10.24
N VAL A 150 -11.46 9.13 9.48
CA VAL A 150 -12.44 10.07 10.04
C VAL A 150 -13.69 9.33 10.53
N THR A 151 -14.18 8.36 9.73
CA THR A 151 -15.39 7.62 10.07
C THR A 151 -15.12 6.30 10.77
N GLY A 152 -13.93 5.74 10.61
CA GLY A 152 -13.58 4.40 11.07
C GLY A 152 -14.19 3.28 10.20
N ASP A 153 -14.86 3.62 9.09
CA ASP A 153 -15.50 2.65 8.22
C ASP A 153 -14.58 2.16 7.10
N VAL A 154 -14.77 0.91 6.70
CA VAL A 154 -14.18 0.39 5.47
C VAL A 154 -15.11 0.76 4.32
N VAL A 155 -14.58 1.56 3.39
CA VAL A 155 -15.30 2.02 2.21
C VAL A 155 -14.58 1.57 0.94
N ARG A 156 -15.35 1.35 -0.13
CA ARG A 156 -14.80 1.13 -1.45
C ARG A 156 -14.76 2.45 -2.19
N LEU A 157 -13.58 2.85 -2.65
CA LEU A 157 -13.38 4.05 -3.47
C LEU A 157 -13.08 3.63 -4.90
N SER A 158 -13.93 4.04 -5.82
CA SER A 158 -13.74 3.87 -7.26
C SER A 158 -12.56 4.72 -7.77
N ARG A 159 -12.06 4.38 -8.95
CA ARG A 159 -11.06 5.19 -9.66
C ARG A 159 -11.49 6.68 -9.76
N ALA A 160 -12.78 6.93 -10.06
CA ALA A 160 -13.29 8.29 -10.17
C ALA A 160 -13.24 9.06 -8.85
N GLU A 161 -13.57 8.41 -7.71
CA GLU A 161 -13.54 9.01 -6.37
C GLU A 161 -12.12 9.24 -5.87
N LEU A 162 -11.13 8.54 -6.40
CA LEU A 162 -9.72 8.77 -6.09
C LEU A 162 -9.15 10.03 -6.75
N GLU A 163 -9.84 10.60 -7.77
CA GLU A 163 -9.43 11.81 -8.48
C GLU A 163 -7.93 11.78 -8.82
N LEU A 164 -7.52 10.69 -9.45
CA LEU A 164 -6.13 10.47 -9.84
C LEU A 164 -5.69 11.50 -10.87
N GLY A 165 -4.44 11.86 -10.85
CA GLY A 165 -3.80 12.74 -11.80
C GLY A 165 -2.29 12.57 -11.73
N TYR A 166 -1.55 13.41 -12.45
CA TYR A 166 -0.09 13.32 -12.45
C TYR A 166 0.47 13.44 -11.04
N ARG A 167 0.97 12.32 -10.51
CA ARG A 167 1.56 12.20 -9.16
C ARG A 167 0.66 12.70 -8.03
N THR A 168 -0.67 12.54 -8.15
CA THR A 168 -1.63 12.97 -7.14
C THR A 168 -2.86 12.07 -7.05
N SER A 169 -3.56 12.16 -5.92
CA SER A 169 -4.86 11.56 -5.62
C SER A 169 -5.52 12.29 -4.46
N VAL A 170 -6.77 11.96 -4.12
CA VAL A 170 -7.42 12.45 -2.88
C VAL A 170 -6.64 12.01 -1.64
N LEU A 171 -6.00 10.83 -1.67
CA LEU A 171 -5.21 10.32 -0.55
C LEU A 171 -3.98 11.22 -0.30
N LYS A 172 -3.25 11.57 -1.36
CA LYS A 172 -2.11 12.49 -1.26
C LYS A 172 -2.53 13.90 -0.86
N ARG A 173 -3.75 14.31 -1.20
CA ARG A 173 -4.29 15.62 -0.84
C ARG A 173 -4.88 15.69 0.57
N GLY A 174 -4.73 14.63 1.37
CA GLY A 174 -5.03 14.65 2.80
C GLY A 174 -6.24 13.84 3.24
N ARG A 175 -6.80 12.96 2.40
CA ARG A 175 -7.77 11.96 2.88
C ARG A 175 -7.03 10.92 3.70
N LEU A 176 -7.20 11.00 5.02
CA LEU A 176 -6.49 10.16 5.99
C LEU A 176 -7.14 8.78 6.09
N GLY A 177 -6.31 7.74 6.18
CA GLY A 177 -6.75 6.36 6.32
C GLY A 177 -5.75 5.36 5.77
N VAL A 178 -6.18 4.10 5.66
CA VAL A 178 -5.35 2.97 5.22
C VAL A 178 -5.96 2.31 4.00
N VAL A 179 -5.19 2.17 2.92
CA VAL A 179 -5.54 1.30 1.80
C VAL A 179 -5.40 -0.15 2.28
N LEU A 180 -6.46 -0.94 2.13
CA LEU A 180 -6.48 -2.35 2.55
C LEU A 180 -6.23 -3.28 1.38
N ALA A 181 -6.81 -2.98 0.20
CA ALA A 181 -6.62 -3.72 -1.03
C ALA A 181 -6.76 -2.80 -2.25
N VAL A 182 -6.15 -3.20 -3.35
CA VAL A 182 -6.23 -2.52 -4.65
C VAL A 182 -6.82 -3.50 -5.66
N GLU A 183 -7.82 -3.07 -6.43
CA GLU A 183 -8.41 -3.85 -7.51
C GLU A 183 -7.91 -3.33 -8.86
N LEU A 184 -7.31 -4.24 -9.63
CA LEU A 184 -6.76 -3.97 -10.96
C LEU A 184 -7.55 -4.74 -12.02
N GLU A 185 -7.79 -4.11 -13.16
CA GLU A 185 -8.34 -4.76 -14.35
C GLU A 185 -7.30 -4.73 -15.48
N LEU A 186 -6.96 -5.91 -15.98
CA LEU A 186 -5.90 -6.15 -16.95
C LEU A 186 -6.48 -6.82 -18.19
N SER A 187 -5.79 -6.70 -19.32
CA SER A 187 -6.13 -7.46 -20.52
C SER A 187 -5.55 -8.87 -20.45
N ASP A 188 -6.35 -9.87 -20.80
CA ASP A 188 -5.89 -11.26 -20.91
C ASP A 188 -5.33 -11.50 -22.30
N ASN A 189 -4.01 -11.63 -22.41
CA ASN A 189 -3.30 -11.93 -23.66
C ASN A 189 -2.65 -13.33 -23.60
N SER A 190 -3.14 -14.19 -22.73
CA SER A 190 -2.60 -15.55 -22.50
C SER A 190 -3.01 -16.56 -23.58
N VAL A 191 -3.02 -16.16 -24.85
CA VAL A 191 -3.36 -17.04 -25.99
C VAL A 191 -2.11 -17.67 -26.57
#